data_4b3ba2b6c33a19827d6e5065ba6f101e
#
_entry.id   4b3ba2b6c33a19827d6e5065ba6f101e
#
_cell.length_a   1.000
_cell.length_b   1.000
_cell.length_c   1.000
_cell.angle_alpha   90.00
_cell.angle_beta   90.00
_cell.angle_gamma   90.00
#
_symmetry.space_group_name_H-M   'P 1'
#
loop_
_entity.id
_entity.type
_entity.pdbx_description
1 polymer ?
#
loop_
_entity_poly.entity_id
_entity_poly.type
_entity_poly.pdbx_seq_one_letter_code
_entity_poly.pdbx_strand_id
1 'polypeptide(L)'
;MPTENELKFVIDKRCEKRIKKTSKESYDINQGYLIATRGITVRIRKSIEKHNKKCKNYFTLKVNTNGRTVEIEQEIDERDFKDLWNIALNKLQKIRYVLKNKKERWELDFFKDHKNQTYMAIAEIEMPEEQQHPNTIPDIVKENLIYQVPLIDIRFSNKLLSDARYAKELIKEVKKKEKK
;
A
#
# COMPACT_ATOMS: atom_id res chain seq x y z
N MET A 1 -9.17 -15.12 14.76
CA MET A 1 -9.32 -15.03 13.29
C MET A 1 -8.24 -14.07 12.82
N PRO A 2 -7.36 -14.42 11.89
CA PRO A 2 -6.44 -13.42 11.38
C PRO A 2 -7.20 -12.47 10.43
N THR A 3 -7.80 -11.47 10.99
CA THR A 3 -8.17 -10.26 10.26
C THR A 3 -6.90 -9.43 10.17
N GLU A 4 -6.52 -9.00 8.96
CA GLU A 4 -5.45 -8.03 8.83
C GLU A 4 -5.76 -6.83 9.72
N ASN A 5 -5.00 -6.68 10.79
CA ASN A 5 -5.10 -5.55 11.69
C ASN A 5 -4.17 -4.44 11.19
N GLU A 6 -4.57 -3.84 10.08
CA GLU A 6 -3.82 -2.80 9.39
C GLU A 6 -4.52 -1.45 9.55
N LEU A 7 -3.79 -0.46 10.03
CA LEU A 7 -4.25 0.93 10.01
C LEU A 7 -3.61 1.70 8.85
N LYS A 8 -4.41 2.56 8.23
CA LYS A 8 -3.99 3.40 7.10
C LYS A 8 -4.20 4.89 7.43
N PHE A 9 -3.22 5.68 7.00
CA PHE A 9 -3.22 7.13 7.18
C PHE A 9 -2.91 7.78 5.84
N VAL A 10 -3.84 8.57 5.31
CA VAL A 10 -3.56 9.41 4.13
C VAL A 10 -2.67 10.55 4.57
N ILE A 11 -1.52 10.69 3.94
CA ILE A 11 -0.54 11.74 4.24
C ILE A 11 -0.30 12.66 3.05
N ASP A 12 0.23 13.86 3.32
CA ASP A 12 0.58 14.79 2.26
C ASP A 12 1.76 14.25 1.43
N LYS A 13 1.51 14.00 0.17
CA LYS A 13 2.53 13.49 -0.76
C LYS A 13 3.78 14.37 -0.88
N ARG A 14 3.71 15.65 -0.50
CA ARG A 14 4.85 16.57 -0.52
C ARG A 14 5.97 16.19 0.44
N CYS A 15 5.66 15.39 1.47
CA CYS A 15 6.66 14.88 2.42
C CYS A 15 7.61 13.83 1.82
N GLU A 16 7.35 13.32 0.60
CA GLU A 16 8.16 12.27 -0.03
C GLU A 16 9.65 12.61 -0.08
N LYS A 17 10.00 13.85 -0.42
CA LYS A 17 11.41 14.28 -0.49
C LYS A 17 12.13 14.16 0.85
N ARG A 18 11.44 14.48 1.96
CA ARG A 18 11.98 14.35 3.32
C ARG A 18 12.14 12.89 3.71
N ILE A 19 11.12 12.07 3.45
CA ILE A 19 11.13 10.64 3.74
C ILE A 19 12.25 9.93 2.99
N LYS A 20 12.43 10.24 1.70
CA LYS A 20 13.51 9.67 0.88
C LYS A 20 14.91 9.91 1.47
N LYS A 21 15.12 11.04 2.16
CA LYS A 21 16.41 11.36 2.79
C LYS A 21 16.66 10.60 4.09
N THR A 22 15.61 10.23 4.81
CA THR A 22 15.67 9.63 6.15
C THR A 22 15.46 8.13 6.15
N SER A 23 14.73 7.59 5.16
CA SER A 23 14.49 6.15 5.08
C SER A 23 15.71 5.41 4.56
N LYS A 24 16.12 4.38 5.33
CA LYS A 24 17.23 3.48 4.96
C LYS A 24 16.78 2.32 4.07
N GLU A 25 15.49 2.03 4.04
CA GLU A 25 14.90 0.90 3.34
C GLU A 25 13.78 1.40 2.42
N SER A 26 13.88 1.12 1.13
CA SER A 26 12.86 1.53 0.16
C SER A 26 12.79 0.59 -1.03
N TYR A 27 11.58 0.50 -1.60
CA TYR A 27 11.25 -0.43 -2.68
C TYR A 27 10.52 0.27 -3.81
N ASP A 28 10.87 -0.07 -5.05
CA ASP A 28 10.03 0.19 -6.21
C ASP A 28 9.09 -1.01 -6.36
N ILE A 29 7.79 -0.76 -6.31
CA ILE A 29 6.77 -1.79 -6.35
C ILE A 29 5.90 -1.60 -7.59
N ASN A 30 5.83 -2.65 -8.42
CA ASN A 30 4.85 -2.80 -9.49
C ASN A 30 3.87 -3.90 -9.08
N GLN A 31 2.58 -3.60 -9.03
CA GLN A 31 1.54 -4.53 -8.60
C GLN A 31 0.40 -4.58 -9.61
N GLY A 32 0.03 -5.80 -10.02
CA GLY A 32 -1.06 -6.06 -10.94
C GLY A 32 -2.13 -6.95 -10.32
N TYR A 33 -3.39 -6.67 -10.62
CA TYR A 33 -4.53 -7.49 -10.19
C TYR A 33 -5.05 -8.29 -11.38
N LEU A 34 -5.06 -9.61 -11.24
CA LEU A 34 -5.60 -10.55 -12.22
C LEU A 34 -7.08 -10.80 -11.98
N ILE A 35 -7.44 -10.99 -10.72
CA ILE A 35 -8.82 -11.16 -10.26
C ILE A 35 -8.99 -10.29 -9.02
N ALA A 36 -10.09 -9.58 -8.95
CA ALA A 36 -10.48 -8.87 -7.74
C ALA A 36 -12.00 -8.74 -7.71
N THR A 37 -12.64 -9.82 -7.31
CA THR A 37 -14.08 -9.94 -7.10
C THR A 37 -14.38 -9.92 -5.61
N ARG A 38 -15.68 -9.95 -5.24
CA ARG A 38 -16.09 -10.01 -3.84
C ARG A 38 -15.49 -11.25 -3.16
N GLY A 39 -14.61 -11.04 -2.19
CA GLY A 39 -14.01 -12.10 -1.40
C GLY A 39 -12.79 -12.81 -2.03
N ILE A 40 -12.44 -12.53 -3.29
CA ILE A 40 -11.29 -13.17 -3.94
C ILE A 40 -10.41 -12.08 -4.59
N THR A 41 -9.12 -12.12 -4.28
CA THR A 41 -8.11 -11.28 -4.93
C THR A 41 -6.95 -12.15 -5.39
N VAL A 42 -6.60 -12.04 -6.67
CA VAL A 42 -5.36 -12.61 -7.23
C VAL A 42 -4.52 -11.46 -7.73
N ARG A 43 -3.32 -11.34 -7.20
CA ARG A 43 -2.39 -10.26 -7.54
C ARG A 43 -0.99 -10.79 -7.82
N ILE A 44 -0.25 -10.05 -8.61
CA ILE A 44 1.20 -10.19 -8.75
C ILE A 44 1.87 -8.92 -8.30
N ARG A 45 3.07 -9.08 -7.76
CA ARG A 45 3.88 -7.95 -7.26
C ARG A 45 5.34 -8.17 -7.58
N LYS A 46 5.95 -7.20 -8.24
CA LYS A 46 7.39 -7.08 -8.38
C LYS A 46 7.90 -6.03 -7.39
N SER A 47 8.85 -6.40 -6.56
CA SER A 47 9.45 -5.52 -5.55
C SER A 47 10.95 -5.45 -5.79
N ILE A 48 11.46 -4.24 -6.00
CA ILE A 48 12.89 -3.99 -6.22
C ILE A 48 13.40 -3.13 -5.06
N GLU A 49 14.25 -3.70 -4.24
CA GLU A 49 14.92 -2.97 -3.16
C GLU A 49 15.91 -1.97 -3.75
N LYS A 50 15.76 -0.68 -3.40
CA LYS A 50 16.53 0.39 -4.07
C LYS A 50 18.02 0.39 -3.73
N HIS A 51 18.38 -0.08 -2.54
CA HIS A 51 19.75 -0.07 -2.06
C HIS A 51 20.63 -1.12 -2.77
N ASN A 52 20.20 -2.37 -2.76
CA ASN A 52 20.98 -3.52 -3.28
C ASN A 52 20.48 -4.04 -4.63
N LYS A 53 19.40 -3.43 -5.18
CA LYS A 53 18.78 -3.84 -6.44
C LYS A 53 18.20 -5.27 -6.43
N LYS A 54 18.04 -5.87 -5.25
CA LYS A 54 17.42 -7.18 -5.13
C LYS A 54 15.98 -7.12 -5.60
N CYS A 55 15.65 -7.96 -6.58
CA CYS A 55 14.32 -8.07 -7.17
C CYS A 55 13.65 -9.35 -6.69
N LYS A 56 12.38 -9.26 -6.33
CA LYS A 56 11.52 -10.39 -6.02
C LYS A 56 10.16 -10.19 -6.66
N ASN A 57 9.63 -11.28 -7.22
CA ASN A 57 8.30 -11.31 -7.79
C ASN A 57 7.43 -12.26 -6.97
N TYR A 58 6.20 -11.88 -6.71
CA TYR A 58 5.26 -12.66 -5.92
C TYR A 58 3.94 -12.81 -6.66
N PHE A 59 3.37 -14.00 -6.53
CA PHE A 59 1.97 -14.29 -6.81
C PHE A 59 1.25 -14.44 -5.48
N THR A 60 0.12 -13.76 -5.32
CA THR A 60 -0.68 -13.81 -4.09
C THR A 60 -2.12 -14.13 -4.42
N LEU A 61 -2.67 -15.17 -3.81
CA LEU A 61 -4.09 -15.46 -3.75
C LEU A 61 -4.60 -15.11 -2.35
N LYS A 62 -5.63 -14.27 -2.28
CA LYS A 62 -6.30 -13.89 -1.05
C LYS A 62 -7.79 -14.18 -1.14
N VAL A 63 -8.31 -14.97 -0.23
CA VAL A 63 -9.71 -15.39 -0.20
C VAL A 63 -10.31 -15.10 1.17
N ASN A 64 -11.42 -14.35 1.18
CA ASN A 64 -12.21 -14.12 2.37
C ASN A 64 -13.38 -15.11 2.40
N THR A 65 -13.36 -16.04 3.34
CA THR A 65 -14.40 -17.07 3.48
C THR A 65 -14.72 -17.29 4.95
N ASN A 66 -16.02 -17.36 5.29
CA ASN A 66 -16.51 -17.61 6.66
C ASN A 66 -15.88 -16.69 7.73
N GLY A 67 -15.69 -15.40 7.40
CA GLY A 67 -15.07 -14.43 8.31
C GLY A 67 -13.57 -14.62 8.53
N ARG A 68 -12.92 -15.45 7.73
CA ARG A 68 -11.48 -15.71 7.77
C ARG A 68 -10.85 -15.32 6.44
N THR A 69 -9.67 -14.72 6.50
CA THR A 69 -8.82 -14.50 5.31
C THR A 69 -7.82 -15.63 5.18
N VAL A 70 -7.80 -16.26 4.02
CA VAL A 70 -6.74 -17.19 3.61
C VAL A 70 -5.86 -16.43 2.61
N GLU A 71 -4.57 -16.32 2.89
CA GLU A 71 -3.58 -15.73 1.99
C GLU A 71 -2.50 -16.75 1.67
N ILE A 72 -2.26 -16.94 0.37
CA ILE A 72 -1.18 -17.79 -0.16
C ILE A 72 -0.31 -16.88 -1.01
N GLU A 73 0.93 -16.68 -0.59
CA GLU A 73 1.91 -15.91 -1.36
C GLU A 73 3.08 -16.82 -1.74
N GLN A 74 3.46 -16.79 -3.01
CA GLN A 74 4.55 -17.58 -3.57
C GLN A 74 5.47 -16.68 -4.41
N GLU A 75 6.78 -16.87 -4.24
CA GLU A 75 7.76 -16.24 -5.13
C GLU A 75 7.70 -16.92 -6.51
N ILE A 76 7.64 -16.13 -7.57
CA ILE A 76 7.59 -16.57 -8.98
C ILE A 76 8.78 -16.00 -9.75
N ASP A 77 9.11 -16.60 -10.87
CA ASP A 77 10.20 -16.11 -11.71
C ASP A 77 9.80 -14.87 -12.54
N GLU A 78 10.80 -14.28 -13.20
CA GLU A 78 10.61 -13.05 -13.98
C GLU A 78 9.76 -13.28 -15.23
N ARG A 79 9.80 -14.47 -15.82
CA ARG A 79 9.01 -14.83 -17.01
C ARG A 79 7.53 -14.90 -16.64
N ASP A 80 7.21 -15.67 -15.59
CA ASP A 80 5.84 -15.79 -15.08
C ASP A 80 5.27 -14.43 -14.69
N PHE A 81 6.08 -13.60 -14.01
CA PHE A 81 5.65 -12.24 -13.69
C PHE A 81 5.29 -11.43 -14.93
N LYS A 82 6.11 -11.46 -15.99
CA LYS A 82 5.86 -10.71 -17.23
C LYS A 82 4.59 -11.18 -17.94
N ASP A 83 4.40 -12.49 -18.04
CA ASP A 83 3.25 -13.07 -18.69
C ASP A 83 1.96 -12.68 -17.96
N LEU A 84 1.93 -12.80 -16.64
CA LEU A 84 0.82 -12.39 -15.80
C LEU A 84 0.62 -10.86 -15.77
N TRP A 85 1.70 -10.08 -15.85
CA TRP A 85 1.61 -8.62 -15.95
C TRP A 85 0.88 -8.15 -17.19
N ASN A 86 1.10 -8.83 -18.32
CA ASN A 86 0.46 -8.46 -19.58
C ASN A 86 -1.07 -8.56 -19.52
N ILE A 87 -1.60 -9.55 -18.78
CA ILE A 87 -3.04 -9.78 -18.64
C ILE A 87 -3.65 -9.11 -17.41
N ALA A 88 -2.86 -8.46 -16.57
CA ALA A 88 -3.38 -7.80 -15.37
C ALA A 88 -4.32 -6.65 -15.72
N LEU A 89 -5.50 -6.63 -15.09
CA LEU A 89 -6.59 -5.68 -15.35
C LEU A 89 -6.33 -4.31 -14.74
N ASN A 90 -5.86 -4.28 -13.50
CA ASN A 90 -5.52 -3.06 -12.78
C ASN A 90 -4.05 -3.10 -12.41
N LYS A 91 -3.32 -2.07 -12.78
CA LYS A 91 -1.88 -1.96 -12.54
C LYS A 91 -1.58 -0.71 -11.74
N LEU A 92 -0.71 -0.82 -10.75
CA LEU A 92 -0.22 0.32 -10.00
C LEU A 92 1.30 0.27 -9.86
N GLN A 93 1.88 1.44 -9.74
CA GLN A 93 3.27 1.63 -9.37
C GLN A 93 3.33 2.46 -8.09
N LYS A 94 4.20 2.10 -7.16
CA LYS A 94 4.44 2.87 -5.95
C LYS A 94 5.88 2.75 -5.50
N ILE A 95 6.37 3.78 -4.82
CA ILE A 95 7.60 3.71 -4.05
C ILE A 95 7.19 3.54 -2.59
N ARG A 96 7.66 2.47 -1.98
CA ARG A 96 7.48 2.19 -0.56
C ARG A 96 8.73 2.57 0.19
N TYR A 97 8.60 3.41 1.19
CA TYR A 97 9.64 3.70 2.17
C TYR A 97 9.27 3.03 3.49
N VAL A 98 10.26 2.41 4.15
CA VAL A 98 10.04 1.76 5.44
C VAL A 98 10.66 2.59 6.53
N LEU A 99 9.86 2.89 7.55
CA LEU A 99 10.33 3.52 8.79
C LEU A 99 10.21 2.51 9.93
N LYS A 100 11.33 2.24 10.58
CA LYS A 100 11.36 1.45 11.81
C LYS A 100 11.25 2.40 13.00
N ASN A 101 10.14 2.32 13.72
CA ASN A 101 9.88 3.12 14.90
C ASN A 101 9.76 2.19 16.11
N LYS A 102 10.81 2.08 16.90
CA LYS A 102 10.94 1.07 17.98
C LYS A 102 10.80 -0.35 17.41
N LYS A 103 9.75 -1.08 17.80
CA LYS A 103 9.45 -2.43 17.31
C LYS A 103 8.46 -2.43 16.16
N GLU A 104 7.91 -1.27 15.80
CA GLU A 104 6.90 -1.12 14.75
C GLU A 104 7.53 -0.83 13.40
N ARG A 105 6.98 -1.46 12.36
CA ARG A 105 7.33 -1.25 10.96
C ARG A 105 6.24 -0.47 10.29
N TRP A 106 6.56 0.75 9.88
CA TRP A 106 5.68 1.62 9.11
C TRP A 106 6.06 1.57 7.64
N GLU A 107 5.08 1.42 6.78
CA GLU A 107 5.24 1.41 5.33
C GLU A 107 4.57 2.64 4.74
N LEU A 108 5.36 3.50 4.08
CA LEU A 108 4.89 4.73 3.49
C LEU A 108 4.89 4.60 1.98
N ASP A 109 3.72 4.42 1.40
CA ASP A 109 3.49 4.17 -0.02
C ASP A 109 3.19 5.47 -0.78
N PHE A 110 4.00 5.77 -1.78
CA PHE A 110 3.83 6.89 -2.69
C PHE A 110 3.45 6.37 -4.07
N PHE A 111 2.17 6.49 -4.40
CA PHE A 111 1.58 6.00 -5.64
C PHE A 111 1.99 6.87 -6.82
N LYS A 112 2.48 6.26 -7.89
CA LYS A 112 3.07 6.93 -9.05
C LYS A 112 2.19 6.79 -10.29
N ASP A 113 2.06 7.89 -11.03
CA ASP A 113 1.48 7.86 -12.37
C ASP A 113 2.52 7.49 -13.44
N HIS A 114 2.07 7.43 -14.70
CA HIS A 114 2.92 7.11 -15.85
C HIS A 114 4.08 8.10 -16.08
N LYS A 115 4.02 9.30 -15.48
CA LYS A 115 5.11 10.30 -15.49
C LYS A 115 5.97 10.23 -14.23
N ASN A 116 5.83 9.16 -13.45
CA ASN A 116 6.51 8.97 -12.16
C ASN A 116 6.20 10.08 -11.13
N GLN A 117 5.07 10.77 -11.29
CA GLN A 117 4.62 11.79 -10.33
C GLN A 117 3.74 11.16 -9.26
N THR A 118 3.98 11.53 -8.01
CA THR A 118 3.16 11.04 -6.90
C THR A 118 1.77 11.67 -6.96
N TYR A 119 0.73 10.84 -7.04
CA TYR A 119 -0.65 11.33 -6.99
C TYR A 119 -1.31 11.12 -5.62
N MET A 120 -0.84 10.15 -4.84
CA MET A 120 -1.36 9.84 -3.50
C MET A 120 -0.25 9.29 -2.62
N ALA A 121 -0.38 9.46 -1.29
CA ALA A 121 0.51 8.84 -0.32
C ALA A 121 -0.29 8.30 0.88
N ILE A 122 0.06 7.08 1.30
CA ILE A 122 -0.54 6.40 2.45
C ILE A 122 0.59 5.86 3.34
N ALA A 123 0.46 6.06 4.64
CA ALA A 123 1.25 5.35 5.63
C ALA A 123 0.39 4.20 6.18
N GLU A 124 0.98 3.02 6.23
CA GLU A 124 0.36 1.77 6.68
C GLU A 124 1.18 1.18 7.84
N ILE A 125 0.48 0.60 8.80
CA ILE A 125 1.06 -0.21 9.86
C ILE A 125 0.20 -1.44 10.07
N GLU A 126 0.84 -2.60 10.03
CA GLU A 126 0.25 -3.87 10.44
C GLU A 126 0.58 -4.12 11.91
N MET A 127 -0.43 -4.46 12.68
CA MET A 127 -0.32 -4.67 14.13
C MET A 127 -0.78 -6.08 14.49
N PRO A 128 -0.35 -6.62 15.65
CA PRO A 128 -0.91 -7.84 16.21
C PRO A 128 -2.43 -7.73 16.36
N GLU A 129 -3.16 -8.84 16.22
CA GLU A 129 -4.63 -8.87 16.26
C GLU A 129 -5.25 -8.21 17.51
N GLU A 130 -4.56 -8.30 18.64
CA GLU A 130 -5.02 -7.78 19.94
C GLU A 130 -4.76 -6.27 20.10
N GLN A 131 -3.95 -5.66 19.23
CA GLN A 131 -3.55 -4.27 19.34
C GLN A 131 -4.47 -3.38 18.50
N GLN A 132 -5.18 -2.45 19.13
CA GLN A 132 -6.11 -1.54 18.43
C GLN A 132 -5.44 -0.28 17.88
N HIS A 133 -4.31 0.14 18.46
CA HIS A 133 -3.60 1.35 18.07
C HIS A 133 -2.09 1.10 18.06
N PRO A 134 -1.33 1.77 17.17
CA PRO A 134 0.12 1.72 17.23
C PRO A 134 0.64 2.33 18.54
N ASN A 135 1.76 1.81 19.04
CA ASN A 135 2.38 2.37 20.26
C ASN A 135 2.82 3.82 20.04
N THR A 136 3.28 4.12 18.83
CA THR A 136 3.66 5.48 18.44
C THR A 136 3.45 5.71 16.95
N ILE A 137 2.85 6.83 16.60
CA ILE A 137 2.82 7.29 15.21
C ILE A 137 4.08 8.11 14.96
N PRO A 138 4.87 7.82 13.89
CA PRO A 138 6.05 8.63 13.54
C PRO A 138 5.70 10.10 13.32
N ASP A 139 6.55 11.01 13.77
CA ASP A 139 6.29 12.46 13.66
C ASP A 139 6.06 12.89 12.22
N ILE A 140 6.80 12.32 11.27
CA ILE A 140 6.61 12.60 9.84
C ILE A 140 5.20 12.23 9.36
N VAL A 141 4.56 11.21 9.93
CA VAL A 141 3.18 10.82 9.62
C VAL A 141 2.21 11.80 10.28
N LYS A 142 2.41 12.14 11.57
CA LYS A 142 1.56 13.09 12.30
C LYS A 142 1.54 14.47 11.65
N GLU A 143 2.73 15.00 11.32
CA GLU A 143 2.89 16.35 10.73
C GLU A 143 2.29 16.46 9.32
N ASN A 144 2.13 15.35 8.62
CA ASN A 144 1.62 15.30 7.25
C ASN A 144 0.27 14.60 7.14
N LEU A 145 -0.38 14.30 8.26
CA LEU A 145 -1.67 13.63 8.28
C LEU A 145 -2.75 14.46 7.58
N ILE A 146 -3.46 13.83 6.66
CA ILE A 146 -4.65 14.39 5.99
C ILE A 146 -5.90 13.71 6.52
N TYR A 147 -5.85 12.37 6.69
CA TYR A 147 -7.03 11.60 7.05
C TYR A 147 -6.61 10.23 7.62
N GLN A 148 -7.15 9.87 8.76
CA GLN A 148 -7.03 8.51 9.29
C GLN A 148 -8.17 7.66 8.72
N VAL A 149 -7.81 6.61 8.00
CA VAL A 149 -8.77 5.75 7.30
C VAL A 149 -9.44 4.81 8.31
N PRO A 150 -10.77 4.83 8.44
CA PRO A 150 -11.49 3.83 9.22
C PRO A 150 -11.23 2.40 8.72
N LEU A 151 -11.09 1.42 9.61
CA LEU A 151 -10.80 0.02 9.28
C LEU A 151 -11.75 -0.58 8.23
N ILE A 152 -13.02 -0.15 8.26
CA ILE A 152 -14.05 -0.65 7.33
C ILE A 152 -14.08 0.08 5.98
N ASP A 153 -13.24 1.11 5.79
CA ASP A 153 -13.27 1.93 4.58
C ASP A 153 -12.45 1.32 3.44
N ILE A 154 -13.10 0.47 2.66
CA ILE A 154 -12.50 -0.24 1.52
C ILE A 154 -12.08 0.66 0.36
N ARG A 155 -12.50 1.95 0.37
CA ARG A 155 -12.17 2.93 -0.69
C ARG A 155 -10.67 3.15 -0.84
N PHE A 156 -9.91 2.91 0.23
CA PHE A 156 -8.45 3.06 0.27
C PHE A 156 -7.71 1.75 -0.03
N SER A 157 -8.35 0.79 -0.69
CA SER A 157 -7.67 -0.43 -1.17
C SER A 157 -6.71 -0.10 -2.32
N ASN A 158 -5.55 -0.75 -2.36
CA ASN A 158 -4.58 -0.58 -3.44
C ASN A 158 -5.18 -0.79 -4.84
N LYS A 159 -6.17 -1.69 -4.97
CA LYS A 159 -6.88 -1.92 -6.23
C LYS A 159 -7.62 -0.67 -6.70
N LEU A 160 -8.42 -0.05 -5.84
CA LEU A 160 -9.17 1.15 -6.20
C LEU A 160 -8.23 2.34 -6.42
N LEU A 161 -7.18 2.45 -5.59
CA LEU A 161 -6.17 3.49 -5.70
C LEU A 161 -5.25 3.35 -6.92
N SER A 162 -5.30 2.22 -7.65
CA SER A 162 -4.62 2.09 -8.95
C SER A 162 -5.16 3.04 -10.02
N ASP A 163 -6.40 3.51 -9.88
CA ASP A 163 -6.93 4.62 -10.69
C ASP A 163 -6.55 5.96 -10.05
N ALA A 164 -5.63 6.67 -10.70
CA ALA A 164 -5.13 7.96 -10.21
C ALA A 164 -6.21 9.06 -10.20
N ARG A 165 -7.25 8.98 -11.05
CA ARG A 165 -8.38 9.94 -11.05
C ARG A 165 -9.24 9.71 -9.83
N TYR A 166 -9.64 8.46 -9.62
CA TYR A 166 -10.38 8.05 -8.43
C TYR A 166 -9.67 8.47 -7.14
N ALA A 167 -8.36 8.17 -7.01
CA ALA A 167 -7.56 8.51 -5.84
C ALA A 167 -7.51 10.03 -5.57
N LYS A 168 -7.37 10.86 -6.64
CA LYS A 168 -7.38 12.31 -6.52
C LYS A 168 -8.74 12.87 -6.07
N GLU A 169 -9.83 12.29 -6.54
CA GLU A 169 -11.19 12.68 -6.13
C GLU A 169 -11.45 12.29 -4.68
N LEU A 170 -11.06 11.09 -4.28
CA LEU A 170 -11.18 10.61 -2.91
C LEU A 170 -10.45 11.51 -1.92
N ILE A 171 -9.21 11.95 -2.24
CA ILE A 171 -8.45 12.90 -1.40
C ILE A 171 -9.20 14.24 -1.27
N LYS A 172 -9.82 14.74 -2.33
CA LYS A 172 -10.60 15.98 -2.27
C LYS A 172 -11.81 15.83 -1.36
N GLU A 173 -12.49 14.68 -1.43
CA GLU A 173 -13.64 14.39 -0.60
C GLU A 173 -13.27 14.38 0.90
N VAL A 174 -12.24 13.61 1.28
CA VAL A 174 -11.85 13.50 2.69
C VAL A 174 -11.35 14.83 3.25
N LYS A 175 -10.60 15.63 2.47
CA LYS A 175 -10.18 16.98 2.88
C LYS A 175 -11.33 17.95 3.13
N LYS A 176 -12.46 17.78 2.45
CA LYS A 176 -13.66 18.60 2.70
C LYS A 176 -14.37 18.20 4.00
N LYS A 177 -14.33 16.92 4.37
CA LYS A 177 -14.94 16.42 5.60
C LYS A 177 -14.18 16.86 6.86
N GLU A 178 -12.85 16.89 6.81
CA GLU A 178 -11.99 17.33 7.91
C GLU A 178 -12.05 18.86 8.19
N LYS A 179 -12.63 19.64 7.27
CA LYS A 179 -12.80 21.09 7.42
C LYS A 179 -14.15 21.52 7.98
N LYS A 180 -15.06 20.56 8.19
CA LYS A 180 -16.38 20.78 8.79
C LYS A 180 -16.41 20.28 10.23
#